data_d80c27510382b707436728ff4581d38b
#
_entry.id   d80c27510382b707436728ff4581d38b
#
_cell.length_a   1.000
_cell.length_b   1.000
_cell.length_c   1.000
_cell.angle_alpha   90.00
_cell.angle_beta   90.00
_cell.angle_gamma   90.00
#
_symmetry.space_group_name_H-M   'P 1'
#
loop_
_entity.id
_entity.type
_entity.pdbx_description
1 polymer ?
#
loop_
_entity_poly.entity_id
_entity_poly.type
_entity_poly.pdbx_seq_one_letter_code
_entity_poly.pdbx_strand_id
1 'polypeptide(L)'
;MKRTLVSIILFLIVIASVIVGAVMKRNNDNSNLTKVKVAEVAHSIFYAPQYAAISNGYFEEEGLDIELILTPGADAVMSSVLSGDVNIGFSGTEATIYVYNGGEEDYPVTFAALTKRDGAFLVSREKIDNFTLNDLK
;
A
#
# COMPACT_ATOMS: atom_id res chain seq x y z
N MET A 1 13.66 -10.62 52.37
CA MET A 1 14.31 -9.83 51.31
C MET A 1 14.98 -10.69 50.20
N LYS A 2 15.90 -11.62 50.50
CA LYS A 2 16.56 -12.44 49.43
C LYS A 2 15.59 -13.32 48.62
N ARG A 3 14.58 -13.94 49.25
CA ARG A 3 13.58 -14.80 48.57
C ARG A 3 12.67 -14.01 47.63
N THR A 4 12.23 -12.83 48.02
CA THR A 4 11.42 -11.94 47.15
C THR A 4 12.20 -11.43 45.95
N LEU A 5 13.49 -11.10 46.13
CA LEU A 5 14.35 -10.67 45.02
C LEU A 5 14.55 -11.79 43.98
N VAL A 6 14.78 -13.02 44.43
CA VAL A 6 14.91 -14.19 43.55
C VAL A 6 13.61 -14.45 42.76
N SER A 7 12.43 -14.34 43.38
CA SER A 7 11.15 -14.51 42.70
C SER A 7 10.90 -13.44 41.64
N ILE A 8 11.29 -12.19 41.91
CA ILE A 8 11.19 -11.10 40.91
C ILE A 8 12.09 -11.36 39.71
N ILE A 9 13.33 -11.78 39.95
CA ILE A 9 14.29 -12.09 38.87
C ILE A 9 13.77 -13.24 38.00
N LEU A 10 13.25 -14.32 38.60
CA LEU A 10 12.65 -15.44 37.86
C LEU A 10 11.46 -15.01 37.03
N PHE A 11 10.60 -14.15 37.56
CA PHE A 11 9.43 -13.63 36.83
C PHE A 11 9.86 -12.78 35.62
N LEU A 12 10.89 -11.92 35.77
CA LEU A 12 11.43 -11.12 34.66
C LEU A 12 12.06 -12.01 33.58
N ILE A 13 12.75 -13.08 33.94
CA ILE A 13 13.33 -14.03 32.97
C ILE A 13 12.23 -14.72 32.17
N VAL A 14 11.11 -15.12 32.82
CA VAL A 14 9.97 -15.74 32.12
C VAL A 14 9.34 -14.75 31.12
N ILE A 15 9.12 -13.51 31.55
CA ILE A 15 8.60 -12.47 30.65
C ILE A 15 9.53 -12.24 29.46
N ALA A 16 10.82 -12.11 29.71
CA ALA A 16 11.82 -11.91 28.65
C ALA A 16 11.82 -13.09 27.67
N SER A 17 11.74 -14.33 28.14
CA SER A 17 11.70 -15.51 27.28
C SER A 17 10.44 -15.57 26.39
N VAL A 18 9.27 -15.16 26.91
CA VAL A 18 8.03 -15.07 26.15
C VAL A 18 8.13 -14.00 25.06
N ILE A 19 8.68 -12.83 25.40
CA ILE A 19 8.87 -11.74 24.43
C ILE A 19 9.85 -12.18 23.33
N VAL A 20 10.98 -12.77 23.68
CA VAL A 20 11.95 -13.27 22.69
C VAL A 20 11.33 -14.36 21.81
N GLY A 21 10.55 -15.28 22.37
CA GLY A 21 9.85 -16.31 21.61
C GLY A 21 8.81 -15.72 20.63
N ALA A 22 8.06 -14.70 21.04
CA ALA A 22 7.11 -14.01 20.18
C ALA A 22 7.80 -13.25 19.03
N VAL A 23 8.92 -12.58 19.32
CA VAL A 23 9.71 -11.87 18.29
C VAL A 23 10.35 -12.85 17.31
N MET A 24 10.91 -13.97 17.78
CA MET A 24 11.49 -15.00 16.91
C MET A 24 10.43 -15.68 16.04
N LYS A 25 9.24 -15.93 16.56
CA LYS A 25 8.12 -16.47 15.78
C LYS A 25 7.73 -15.51 14.65
N ARG A 26 7.55 -14.22 14.97
CA ARG A 26 7.22 -13.19 13.98
C ARG A 26 8.28 -13.07 12.88
N ASN A 27 9.56 -13.12 13.23
CA ASN A 27 10.65 -13.07 12.24
C ASN A 27 10.70 -14.32 11.34
N ASN A 28 10.32 -15.48 11.87
CA ASN A 28 10.33 -16.74 11.10
C ASN A 28 9.13 -16.82 10.14
N ASP A 29 7.98 -16.27 10.54
CA ASP A 29 6.79 -16.16 9.69
C ASP A 29 7.06 -15.22 8.48
N ASN A 30 7.78 -14.11 8.69
CA ASN A 30 8.15 -13.18 7.61
C ASN A 30 9.14 -13.75 6.59
N SER A 31 9.91 -14.80 6.92
CA SER A 31 10.89 -15.39 5.99
C SER A 31 10.26 -16.18 4.83
N ASN A 32 8.98 -16.50 4.94
CA ASN A 32 8.24 -17.28 3.94
C ASN A 32 7.24 -16.43 3.12
N LEU A 33 7.20 -15.11 3.32
CA LEU A 33 6.30 -14.24 2.58
C LEU A 33 6.80 -13.99 1.15
N THR A 34 5.86 -13.95 0.20
CA THR A 34 6.16 -13.54 -1.17
C THR A 34 6.26 -12.02 -1.23
N LYS A 35 7.41 -11.50 -1.62
CA LYS A 35 7.61 -10.06 -1.80
C LYS A 35 6.87 -9.55 -3.03
N VAL A 36 6.07 -8.51 -2.84
CA VAL A 36 5.32 -7.85 -3.92
C VAL A 36 5.57 -6.35 -3.86
N LYS A 37 6.17 -5.82 -4.90
CA LYS A 37 6.39 -4.38 -5.09
C LYS A 37 5.17 -3.76 -5.73
N VAL A 38 4.62 -2.75 -5.08
CA VAL A 38 3.44 -2.00 -5.55
C VAL A 38 3.83 -0.54 -5.76
N ALA A 39 3.81 -0.08 -7.00
CA ALA A 39 3.99 1.34 -7.31
C ALA A 39 2.70 2.11 -7.13
N GLU A 40 2.73 3.25 -6.46
CA GLU A 40 1.60 4.16 -6.31
C GLU A 40 1.95 5.57 -6.79
N VAL A 41 0.97 6.28 -7.39
CA VAL A 41 1.19 7.61 -7.98
C VAL A 41 1.39 8.71 -6.95
N ALA A 42 0.85 8.57 -5.76
CA ALA A 42 0.94 9.53 -4.65
C ALA A 42 0.52 8.89 -3.33
N HIS A 43 1.01 9.39 -2.21
CA HIS A 43 0.39 9.11 -0.91
C HIS A 43 -0.89 9.93 -0.77
N SER A 44 -2.03 9.25 -0.65
CA SER A 44 -3.33 9.89 -0.59
C SER A 44 -4.28 9.21 0.38
N ILE A 45 -5.11 10.00 1.06
CA ILE A 45 -6.18 9.49 1.93
C ILE A 45 -7.20 8.63 1.15
N PHE A 46 -7.31 8.82 -0.17
CA PHE A 46 -8.15 7.98 -1.02
C PHE A 46 -7.68 6.53 -1.09
N TYR A 47 -6.42 6.27 -0.74
CA TYR A 47 -5.81 4.94 -0.70
C TYR A 47 -5.78 4.35 0.72
N ALA A 48 -6.47 4.99 1.67
CA ALA A 48 -6.52 4.56 3.07
C ALA A 48 -6.87 3.07 3.27
N PRO A 49 -7.76 2.44 2.49
CA PRO A 49 -8.01 1.00 2.63
C PRO A 49 -6.77 0.14 2.39
N GLN A 50 -5.92 0.50 1.42
CA GLN A 50 -4.65 -0.19 1.15
C GLN A 50 -3.67 -0.03 2.31
N TYR A 51 -3.52 1.20 2.82
CA TYR A 51 -2.62 1.46 3.95
C TYR A 51 -3.11 0.79 5.23
N ALA A 52 -4.43 0.75 5.46
CA ALA A 52 -5.01 0.02 6.57
C ALA A 52 -4.76 -1.49 6.46
N ALA A 53 -4.85 -2.06 5.27
CA ALA A 53 -4.57 -3.47 5.04
C ALA A 53 -3.10 -3.82 5.35
N ILE A 54 -2.16 -2.98 4.90
CA ILE A 54 -0.73 -3.12 5.21
C ILE A 54 -0.49 -2.97 6.72
N SER A 55 -1.02 -1.90 7.34
CA SER A 55 -0.78 -1.62 8.75
C SER A 55 -1.36 -2.66 9.71
N ASN A 56 -2.44 -3.31 9.30
CA ASN A 56 -3.09 -4.36 10.09
C ASN A 56 -2.52 -5.76 9.83
N GLY A 57 -1.59 -5.93 8.89
CA GLY A 57 -0.97 -7.21 8.58
C GLY A 57 -1.85 -8.14 7.72
N TYR A 58 -2.87 -7.63 7.04
CA TYR A 58 -3.77 -8.46 6.23
C TYR A 58 -3.09 -9.07 5.01
N PHE A 59 -2.07 -8.41 4.47
CA PHE A 59 -1.27 -8.98 3.38
C PHE A 59 -0.35 -10.08 3.88
N GLU A 60 0.24 -9.91 5.05
CA GLU A 60 1.07 -10.93 5.69
C GLU A 60 0.26 -12.18 6.06
N GLU A 61 -1.01 -12.02 6.48
CA GLU A 61 -1.93 -13.15 6.71
C GLU A 61 -2.19 -13.97 5.44
N GLU A 62 -2.13 -13.32 4.25
CA GLU A 62 -2.24 -13.96 2.94
C GLU A 62 -0.88 -14.40 2.34
N GLY A 63 0.18 -14.33 3.12
CA GLY A 63 1.51 -14.75 2.70
C GLY A 63 2.27 -13.75 1.82
N LEU A 64 1.88 -12.46 1.86
CA LEU A 64 2.47 -11.39 1.06
C LEU A 64 3.22 -10.38 1.92
N ASP A 65 4.39 -9.95 1.44
CA ASP A 65 5.18 -8.84 1.99
C ASP A 65 5.12 -7.69 0.99
N ILE A 66 4.35 -6.64 1.30
CA ILE A 66 4.10 -5.53 0.39
C ILE A 66 5.13 -4.43 0.58
N GLU A 67 5.87 -4.14 -0.48
CA GLU A 67 6.75 -2.97 -0.59
C GLU A 67 6.07 -1.89 -1.42
N LEU A 68 5.64 -0.78 -0.78
CA LEU A 68 5.08 0.38 -1.48
C LEU A 68 6.19 1.28 -2.01
N ILE A 69 6.10 1.61 -3.30
CA ILE A 69 7.05 2.48 -4.00
C ILE A 69 6.30 3.69 -4.54
N LEU A 70 6.64 4.87 -4.04
CA LEU A 70 6.09 6.12 -4.56
C LEU A 70 6.70 6.41 -5.95
N THR A 71 5.84 6.42 -6.96
CA THR A 71 6.22 6.63 -8.36
C THR A 71 5.34 7.73 -8.93
N PRO A 72 5.75 9.01 -8.84
CA PRO A 72 4.89 10.14 -9.21
C PRO A 72 4.49 10.13 -10.69
N GLY A 73 3.19 10.06 -10.93
CA GLY A 73 2.59 10.07 -12.25
C GLY A 73 2.24 8.67 -12.78
N ALA A 74 1.09 8.59 -13.45
CA ALA A 74 0.58 7.33 -14.00
C ALA A 74 1.52 6.72 -15.06
N ASP A 75 2.17 7.56 -15.85
CA ASP A 75 3.13 7.13 -16.88
C ASP A 75 4.37 6.47 -16.26
N ALA A 76 4.86 7.01 -15.15
CA ALA A 76 5.99 6.43 -14.44
C ALA A 76 5.61 5.09 -13.78
N VAL A 77 4.40 4.98 -13.23
CA VAL A 77 3.89 3.70 -12.71
C VAL A 77 3.80 2.67 -13.83
N MET A 78 3.24 3.02 -14.99
CA MET A 78 3.16 2.10 -16.13
C MET A 78 4.54 1.67 -16.62
N SER A 79 5.48 2.59 -16.73
CA SER A 79 6.86 2.28 -17.11
C SER A 79 7.52 1.31 -16.13
N SER A 80 7.29 1.47 -14.83
CA SER A 80 7.83 0.58 -13.81
C SER A 80 7.22 -0.83 -13.85
N VAL A 81 5.94 -0.95 -14.23
CA VAL A 81 5.29 -2.26 -14.43
C VAL A 81 5.83 -2.93 -15.68
N LEU A 82 5.91 -2.21 -16.79
CA LEU A 82 6.39 -2.73 -18.07
C LEU A 82 7.87 -3.15 -18.04
N SER A 83 8.70 -2.41 -17.28
CA SER A 83 10.11 -2.79 -17.08
C SER A 83 10.29 -3.98 -16.13
N GLY A 84 9.27 -4.35 -15.36
CA GLY A 84 9.36 -5.38 -14.32
C GLY A 84 10.00 -4.92 -13.02
N ASP A 85 10.24 -3.61 -12.86
CA ASP A 85 10.78 -3.05 -11.60
C ASP A 85 9.80 -3.20 -10.44
N VAL A 86 8.50 -3.21 -10.74
CA VAL A 86 7.41 -3.48 -9.80
C VAL A 86 6.46 -4.56 -10.34
N ASN A 87 5.79 -5.24 -9.42
CA ASN A 87 4.85 -6.30 -9.77
C ASN A 87 3.45 -5.76 -10.08
N ILE A 88 3.04 -4.71 -9.38
CA ILE A 88 1.70 -4.12 -9.46
C ILE A 88 1.84 -2.60 -9.54
N GLY A 89 1.05 -2.00 -10.44
CA GLY A 89 0.88 -0.55 -10.52
C GLY A 89 -0.47 -0.13 -9.98
N PHE A 90 -0.49 0.84 -9.09
CA PHE A 90 -1.70 1.48 -8.59
C PHE A 90 -1.82 2.88 -9.19
N SER A 91 -2.64 3.01 -10.21
CA SER A 91 -2.82 4.25 -10.98
C SER A 91 -4.23 4.32 -11.61
N GLY A 92 -4.51 5.40 -12.32
CA GLY A 92 -5.72 5.50 -13.14
C GLY A 92 -5.75 4.47 -14.28
N THR A 93 -6.92 3.96 -14.58
CA THR A 93 -7.13 2.94 -15.64
C THR A 93 -6.77 3.46 -17.04
N GLU A 94 -6.85 4.78 -17.25
CA GLU A 94 -6.49 5.43 -18.52
C GLU A 94 -5.08 5.09 -18.97
N ALA A 95 -4.14 4.94 -18.05
CA ALA A 95 -2.75 4.61 -18.38
C ALA A 95 -2.61 3.24 -19.04
N THR A 96 -3.39 2.23 -18.60
CA THR A 96 -3.40 0.90 -19.24
C THR A 96 -4.02 0.95 -20.63
N ILE A 97 -5.03 1.80 -20.83
CA ILE A 97 -5.68 2.00 -22.15
C ILE A 97 -4.69 2.63 -23.13
N TYR A 98 -3.89 3.60 -22.70
CA TYR A 98 -2.88 4.23 -23.58
C TYR A 98 -1.81 3.23 -24.00
N VAL A 99 -1.30 2.40 -23.10
CA VAL A 99 -0.31 1.35 -23.41
C VAL A 99 -0.89 0.36 -24.44
N TYR A 100 -2.08 -0.15 -24.20
CA TYR A 100 -2.76 -1.06 -25.11
C TYR A 100 -2.97 -0.45 -26.51
N ASN A 101 -3.46 0.79 -26.60
CA ASN A 101 -3.67 1.50 -27.85
C ASN A 101 -2.34 1.89 -28.54
N GLY A 102 -1.24 1.96 -27.82
CA GLY A 102 0.10 2.16 -28.35
C GLY A 102 0.63 0.99 -29.17
N GLY A 103 -0.05 -0.17 -29.11
CA GLY A 103 0.30 -1.36 -29.86
C GLY A 103 1.39 -2.20 -29.21
N GLU A 104 1.65 -2.01 -27.93
CA GLU A 104 2.56 -2.85 -27.16
C GLU A 104 2.01 -4.28 -27.10
N GLU A 105 2.85 -5.27 -27.38
CA GLU A 105 2.49 -6.69 -27.30
C GLU A 105 2.30 -7.14 -25.84
N ASP A 106 3.11 -6.58 -24.94
CA ASP A 106 3.03 -6.80 -23.50
C ASP A 106 2.44 -5.55 -22.82
N TYR A 107 1.27 -5.67 -22.22
CA TYR A 107 0.56 -4.56 -21.61
C TYR A 107 -0.03 -4.93 -20.25
N PRO A 108 -0.12 -3.97 -19.30
CA PRO A 108 -0.70 -4.20 -18.00
C PRO A 108 -2.21 -4.45 -18.07
N VAL A 109 -2.70 -5.38 -17.27
CA VAL A 109 -4.13 -5.69 -17.16
C VAL A 109 -4.66 -5.18 -15.83
N THR A 110 -5.71 -4.35 -15.88
CA THR A 110 -6.42 -3.90 -14.69
C THR A 110 -7.24 -5.06 -14.11
N PHE A 111 -6.96 -5.47 -12.88
CA PHE A 111 -7.63 -6.62 -12.24
C PHE A 111 -8.49 -6.22 -11.03
N ALA A 112 -8.29 -5.02 -10.46
CA ALA A 112 -9.03 -4.57 -9.28
C ALA A 112 -9.20 -3.05 -9.28
N ALA A 113 -10.24 -2.57 -8.58
CA ALA A 113 -10.47 -1.16 -8.31
C ALA A 113 -10.53 -0.92 -6.80
N LEU A 114 -9.65 -0.07 -6.29
CA LEU A 114 -9.61 0.29 -4.87
C LEU A 114 -10.65 1.34 -4.52
N THR A 115 -10.92 2.27 -5.43
CA THR A 115 -11.87 3.36 -5.25
C THR A 115 -13.01 3.27 -6.25
N LYS A 116 -14.23 3.63 -5.82
CA LYS A 116 -15.41 3.66 -6.69
C LYS A 116 -15.70 5.03 -7.30
N ARG A 117 -15.01 6.07 -6.83
CA ARG A 117 -15.20 7.46 -7.26
C ARG A 117 -13.85 8.13 -7.38
N ASP A 118 -13.75 9.07 -8.31
CA ASP A 118 -12.58 9.94 -8.43
C ASP A 118 -12.47 10.85 -7.19
N GLY A 119 -11.24 11.12 -6.80
CA GLY A 119 -10.88 12.07 -5.75
C GLY A 119 -10.61 13.49 -6.26
N ALA A 120 -10.83 13.76 -7.54
CA ALA A 120 -10.69 15.09 -8.12
C ALA A 120 -11.94 15.94 -7.87
N PHE A 121 -11.74 17.19 -7.44
CA PHE A 121 -12.80 18.13 -7.15
C PHE A 121 -12.51 19.49 -7.79
N LEU A 122 -13.55 20.13 -8.34
CA LEU A 122 -13.49 21.54 -8.70
C LEU A 122 -13.71 22.37 -7.44
N VAL A 123 -12.75 23.21 -7.11
CA VAL A 123 -12.80 24.06 -5.92
C VAL A 123 -12.71 25.53 -6.34
N SER A 124 -13.67 26.35 -5.88
CA SER A 124 -13.64 27.80 -6.03
C SER A 124 -13.10 28.47 -4.76
N ARG A 125 -12.41 29.61 -4.92
CA ARG A 125 -11.99 30.46 -3.79
C ARG A 125 -13.14 31.19 -3.12
N GLU A 126 -14.22 31.42 -3.88
CA GLU A 126 -15.42 32.11 -3.42
C GLU A 126 -16.63 31.22 -3.66
N LYS A 127 -17.69 31.45 -2.87
CA LYS A 127 -18.96 30.75 -3.06
C LYS A 127 -19.58 31.19 -4.39
N ILE A 128 -19.83 30.22 -5.28
CA ILE A 128 -20.54 30.43 -6.53
C ILE A 128 -21.93 29.80 -6.38
N ASP A 129 -22.95 30.66 -6.33
CA ASP A 129 -24.34 30.21 -6.33
C ASP A 129 -24.74 29.84 -7.76
N ASN A 130 -25.33 28.66 -7.95
CA ASN A 130 -25.77 28.12 -9.26
C ASN A 130 -24.65 27.94 -10.29
N PHE A 131 -23.50 27.36 -9.84
CA PHE A 131 -22.38 27.02 -10.72
C PHE A 131 -22.83 26.24 -11.96
N THR A 132 -22.31 26.65 -13.12
CA THR A 132 -22.46 25.95 -14.41
C THR A 132 -21.09 25.76 -15.06
N LEU A 133 -20.95 24.80 -16.00
CA LEU A 133 -19.72 24.59 -16.74
C LEU A 133 -19.28 25.81 -17.57
N ASN A 134 -20.21 26.76 -17.86
CA ASN A 134 -19.88 28.00 -18.56
C ASN A 134 -19.06 28.97 -17.68
N ASP A 135 -19.11 28.83 -16.38
CA ASP A 135 -18.34 29.66 -15.42
C ASP A 135 -16.84 29.29 -15.40
N LEU A 136 -16.46 28.24 -16.13
CA LEU A 136 -15.06 27.82 -16.31
C LEU A 136 -14.37 28.44 -17.54
N LYS A 137 -15.00 29.32 -18.28
CA LYS A 137 -14.46 29.95 -19.48
C LYS A 137 -13.70 31.22 -19.19
#